data_4c8bc96173b26d39dc59d5d289165652
#
_entry.id   4c8bc96173b26d39dc59d5d289165652
#
_cell.length_a   1.000
_cell.length_b   1.000
_cell.length_c   1.000
_cell.angle_alpha   90.00
_cell.angle_beta   90.00
_cell.angle_gamma   90.00
#
_symmetry.space_group_name_H-M   'P 1'
#
loop_
_entity.id
_entity.type
_entity.pdbx_description
1 polymer ?
#
loop_
_entity_poly.entity_id
_entity_poly.type
_entity_poly.pdbx_seq_one_letter_code
_entity_poly.pdbx_strand_id
1 'polypeptide(L)'
;MLARRRGLVQGDDVKKHRLIPFAVAVCFLLHAPPGGAAAAGWLDDYHKAQEEAKASHKLLLLNFTGSDWCGWCIRLDQNVFSQSDFKDYASKNLVLLELDFPRPGGSRSQGQTAELKKQNLDLARQYNVYGFPTLIVLDGNGQKLWQYEGYLPGPELIAQLEKLRKG
;
A
#
# COMPACT_ATOMS: atom_id res chain seq x y z
N MET A 1 55.57 -82.26 -7.91
CA MET A 1 55.68 -82.11 -6.42
C MET A 1 54.78 -81.00 -6.00
N LEU A 2 53.69 -81.40 -5.41
CA LEU A 2 53.24 -81.01 -4.04
C LEU A 2 53.02 -79.53 -3.90
N ALA A 3 51.96 -78.99 -3.42
CA ALA A 3 50.75 -79.41 -2.73
C ALA A 3 50.02 -78.08 -2.28
N ARG A 4 48.68 -78.07 -2.40
CA ARG A 4 47.73 -77.79 -1.33
C ARG A 4 47.98 -76.55 -0.49
N ARG A 5 46.98 -75.64 -0.36
CA ARG A 5 45.75 -75.67 0.45
C ARG A 5 44.99 -74.38 0.18
N ARG A 6 43.76 -74.40 -0.18
CA ARG A 6 42.55 -74.28 0.66
C ARG A 6 42.63 -73.16 1.72
N GLY A 7 41.72 -72.24 1.58
CA GLY A 7 41.26 -71.30 2.59
C GLY A 7 40.00 -70.63 2.11
N LEU A 8 38.89 -71.21 2.42
CA LEU A 8 37.53 -70.60 2.48
C LEU A 8 37.53 -69.51 3.49
N VAL A 9 36.63 -68.58 3.31
CA VAL A 9 35.63 -68.02 4.22
C VAL A 9 35.25 -66.70 3.65
N GLN A 10 34.07 -66.47 3.04
CA GLN A 10 32.81 -66.26 3.72
C GLN A 10 32.74 -64.88 4.44
N GLY A 11 31.85 -64.04 4.04
CA GLY A 11 31.47 -62.87 4.75
C GLY A 11 30.68 -61.91 3.86
N ASP A 12 29.45 -62.30 3.58
CA ASP A 12 28.43 -61.32 3.10
C ASP A 12 28.18 -60.28 4.13
N ASP A 13 28.29 -59.01 3.77
CA ASP A 13 27.54 -57.97 4.45
C ASP A 13 27.15 -56.87 3.44
N VAL A 14 26.04 -57.15 2.79
CA VAL A 14 25.33 -56.15 2.00
C VAL A 14 24.70 -55.18 2.96
N LYS A 15 25.45 -54.16 3.35
CA LYS A 15 24.87 -52.97 4.03
C LYS A 15 23.99 -52.26 3.07
N LYS A 16 22.69 -52.50 3.19
CA LYS A 16 21.61 -51.73 2.60
C LYS A 16 21.74 -50.28 3.07
N HIS A 17 22.36 -49.42 2.29
CA HIS A 17 22.23 -47.98 2.46
C HIS A 17 20.80 -47.58 2.10
N ARG A 18 19.98 -47.37 3.12
CA ARG A 18 18.70 -46.70 3.01
C ARG A 18 18.98 -45.30 2.54
N LEU A 19 18.65 -45.04 1.28
CA LEU A 19 18.54 -43.70 0.74
C LEU A 19 17.37 -42.98 1.48
N ILE A 20 17.71 -42.10 2.37
CA ILE A 20 16.76 -41.18 2.98
C ILE A 20 16.51 -40.07 1.94
N PRO A 21 15.28 -39.88 1.45
CA PRO A 21 15.02 -38.74 0.59
C PRO A 21 15.14 -37.49 1.43
N PHE A 22 16.13 -36.66 1.16
CA PHE A 22 16.21 -35.31 1.65
C PHE A 22 15.04 -34.52 1.01
N ALA A 23 13.95 -34.41 1.76
CA ALA A 23 12.89 -33.45 1.45
C ALA A 23 13.47 -32.05 1.67
N VAL A 24 13.91 -31.43 0.58
CA VAL A 24 14.26 -30.00 0.59
C VAL A 24 12.93 -29.22 0.77
N ALA A 25 12.64 -28.87 2.00
CA ALA A 25 11.60 -27.91 2.30
C ALA A 25 12.08 -26.54 1.82
N VAL A 26 11.65 -26.14 0.61
CA VAL A 26 11.82 -24.79 0.11
C VAL A 26 10.90 -23.90 0.93
N CYS A 27 11.44 -23.33 2.02
CA CYS A 27 10.81 -22.22 2.71
C CYS A 27 10.80 -21.01 1.76
N PHE A 28 9.68 -20.78 1.09
CA PHE A 28 9.37 -19.48 0.46
C PHE A 28 9.26 -18.45 1.59
N LEU A 29 10.37 -17.81 1.92
CA LEU A 29 10.36 -16.59 2.72
C LEU A 29 9.67 -15.51 1.89
N LEU A 30 8.41 -15.27 2.17
CA LEU A 30 7.67 -14.09 1.71
C LEU A 30 8.39 -12.86 2.28
N HIS A 31 9.31 -12.30 1.50
CA HIS A 31 9.87 -10.99 1.78
C HIS A 31 8.79 -9.96 1.48
N ALA A 32 8.08 -9.49 2.52
CA ALA A 32 7.33 -8.26 2.43
C ALA A 32 8.34 -7.12 2.19
N PRO A 33 8.13 -6.26 1.17
CA PRO A 33 9.01 -5.11 0.97
C PRO A 33 8.92 -4.19 2.18
N PRO A 34 10.03 -3.57 2.62
CA PRO A 34 10.00 -2.55 3.67
C PRO A 34 9.22 -1.34 3.14
N GLY A 35 7.97 -1.25 3.53
CA GLY A 35 7.16 -0.07 3.32
C GLY A 35 7.75 1.08 4.11
N GLY A 36 8.23 2.12 3.44
CA GLY A 36 8.54 3.39 4.08
C GLY A 36 7.34 3.85 4.89
N ALA A 37 7.57 4.33 6.11
CA ALA A 37 6.53 4.80 7.00
C ALA A 37 5.90 6.09 6.44
N ALA A 38 4.88 5.95 5.60
CA ALA A 38 3.86 6.97 5.42
C ALA A 38 3.13 7.14 6.76
N ALA A 39 2.76 8.35 7.13
CA ALA A 39 1.90 8.60 8.30
C ALA A 39 0.72 7.63 8.23
N ALA A 40 0.49 6.85 9.30
CA ALA A 40 -0.29 5.63 9.33
C ALA A 40 -1.42 5.56 8.29
N GLY A 41 -1.16 4.88 7.17
CA GLY A 41 -2.16 4.55 6.17
C GLY A 41 -2.23 5.42 4.91
N TRP A 42 -1.56 6.57 4.80
CA TRP A 42 -1.55 7.40 3.59
C TRP A 42 -0.38 7.04 2.67
N LEU A 43 -0.68 6.83 1.39
CA LEU A 43 0.29 6.66 0.32
C LEU A 43 0.52 8.01 -0.38
N ASP A 44 1.62 8.13 -1.11
CA ASP A 44 1.96 9.27 -1.96
C ASP A 44 2.12 8.89 -3.45
N ASP A 45 2.25 7.59 -3.75
CA ASP A 45 2.34 7.04 -5.10
C ASP A 45 0.95 6.60 -5.59
N TYR A 46 0.45 7.25 -6.63
CA TYR A 46 -0.86 6.97 -7.21
C TYR A 46 -0.96 5.56 -7.81
N HIS A 47 0.10 5.11 -8.49
CA HIS A 47 0.08 3.80 -9.14
C HIS A 47 -0.06 2.68 -8.11
N LYS A 48 0.77 2.78 -7.06
CA LYS A 48 0.73 1.86 -5.93
C LYS A 48 -0.62 1.89 -5.21
N ALA A 49 -1.16 3.08 -4.97
CA ALA A 49 -2.46 3.24 -4.32
C ALA A 49 -3.60 2.63 -5.16
N GLN A 50 -3.57 2.81 -6.48
CA GLN A 50 -4.55 2.25 -7.40
C GLN A 50 -4.48 0.72 -7.46
N GLU A 51 -3.27 0.16 -7.51
CA GLU A 51 -3.06 -1.29 -7.47
C GLU A 51 -3.55 -1.90 -6.16
N GLU A 52 -3.26 -1.24 -5.03
CA GLU A 52 -3.72 -1.68 -3.72
C GLU A 52 -5.25 -1.61 -3.59
N ALA A 53 -5.88 -0.54 -4.07
CA ALA A 53 -7.33 -0.39 -4.07
C ALA A 53 -8.01 -1.50 -4.90
N LYS A 54 -7.46 -1.80 -6.08
CA LYS A 54 -7.94 -2.89 -6.94
C LYS A 54 -7.78 -4.26 -6.28
N ALA A 55 -6.61 -4.55 -5.71
CA ALA A 55 -6.31 -5.84 -5.10
C ALA A 55 -7.12 -6.10 -3.83
N SER A 56 -7.40 -5.04 -3.04
CA SER A 56 -8.15 -5.13 -1.79
C SER A 56 -9.66 -4.91 -1.94
N HIS A 57 -10.14 -4.59 -3.15
CA HIS A 57 -11.55 -4.23 -3.43
C HIS A 57 -12.05 -3.05 -2.57
N LYS A 58 -11.16 -2.10 -2.27
CA LYS A 58 -11.48 -0.88 -1.52
C LYS A 58 -11.65 0.31 -2.45
N LEU A 59 -12.33 1.35 -1.95
CA LEU A 59 -12.34 2.64 -2.60
C LEU A 59 -10.98 3.33 -2.41
N LEU A 60 -10.56 4.11 -3.40
CA LEU A 60 -9.36 4.96 -3.32
C LEU A 60 -9.79 6.40 -3.05
N LEU A 61 -9.42 6.93 -1.88
CA LEU A 61 -9.64 8.32 -1.52
C LEU A 61 -8.38 9.13 -1.81
N LEU A 62 -8.48 10.08 -2.74
CA LEU A 62 -7.46 11.07 -3.05
C LEU A 62 -7.73 12.34 -2.24
N ASN A 63 -6.72 12.82 -1.51
CA ASN A 63 -6.74 14.09 -0.80
C ASN A 63 -5.75 15.07 -1.43
N PHE A 64 -6.24 16.03 -2.21
CA PHE A 64 -5.44 17.13 -2.72
C PHE A 64 -5.34 18.19 -1.63
N THR A 65 -4.14 18.46 -1.16
CA THR A 65 -3.90 19.27 0.04
C THR A 65 -2.72 20.22 -0.09
N GLY A 66 -2.71 21.29 0.68
CA GLY A 66 -1.57 22.14 0.95
C GLY A 66 -1.22 22.04 2.43
N SER A 67 -0.55 20.96 2.82
CA SER A 67 -0.43 20.49 4.20
C SER A 67 0.23 21.48 5.16
N ASP A 68 1.07 22.41 4.67
CA ASP A 68 1.82 23.37 5.49
C ASP A 68 1.34 24.83 5.38
N TRP A 69 0.31 25.11 4.57
CA TRP A 69 -0.17 26.48 4.36
C TRP A 69 -1.68 26.64 4.24
N CYS A 70 -2.41 25.58 3.85
CA CYS A 70 -3.84 25.63 3.64
C CYS A 70 -4.58 25.40 4.97
N GLY A 71 -5.13 26.44 5.57
CA GLY A 71 -5.81 26.35 6.87
C GLY A 71 -6.98 25.37 6.92
N TRP A 72 -7.76 25.26 5.82
CA TRP A 72 -8.85 24.29 5.74
C TRP A 72 -8.33 22.83 5.58
N CYS A 73 -7.19 22.64 4.91
CA CYS A 73 -6.55 21.34 4.79
C CYS A 73 -6.05 20.83 6.16
N ILE A 74 -5.38 21.73 6.90
CA ILE A 74 -4.90 21.45 8.26
C ILE A 74 -6.08 21.11 9.18
N ARG A 75 -7.19 21.87 9.07
CA ARG A 75 -8.41 21.59 9.85
C ARG A 75 -9.04 20.25 9.47
N LEU A 76 -9.05 19.89 8.17
CA LEU A 76 -9.57 18.61 7.69
C LEU A 76 -8.74 17.46 8.23
N ASP A 77 -7.42 17.58 8.21
CA ASP A 77 -6.53 16.59 8.80
C ASP A 77 -6.78 16.42 10.31
N GLN A 78 -6.77 17.53 11.07
CA GLN A 78 -6.92 17.49 12.52
C GLN A 78 -8.29 16.99 12.98
N ASN A 79 -9.36 17.43 12.35
CA ASN A 79 -10.73 17.19 12.82
C ASN A 79 -11.42 16.01 12.15
N VAL A 80 -10.83 15.45 11.10
CA VAL A 80 -11.42 14.32 10.38
C VAL A 80 -10.40 13.18 10.24
N PHE A 81 -9.34 13.36 9.49
CA PHE A 81 -8.44 12.25 9.14
C PHE A 81 -7.65 11.72 10.34
N SER A 82 -7.33 12.59 11.30
CA SER A 82 -6.64 12.20 12.53
C SER A 82 -7.56 11.57 13.58
N GLN A 83 -8.88 11.63 13.40
CA GLN A 83 -9.83 11.09 14.37
C GLN A 83 -9.97 9.56 14.27
N SER A 84 -10.26 8.92 15.41
CA SER A 84 -10.41 7.47 15.50
C SER A 84 -11.47 6.93 14.55
N ASP A 85 -12.63 7.57 14.51
CA ASP A 85 -13.78 7.12 13.71
C ASP A 85 -13.45 7.05 12.22
N PHE A 86 -12.74 8.06 11.69
CA PHE A 86 -12.28 8.03 10.30
C PHE A 86 -11.19 6.97 10.09
N LYS A 87 -10.21 6.87 11.00
CA LYS A 87 -9.14 5.86 10.91
C LYS A 87 -9.67 4.45 10.91
N ASP A 88 -10.62 4.15 11.81
CA ASP A 88 -11.26 2.84 11.91
C ASP A 88 -12.08 2.49 10.66
N TYR A 89 -12.79 3.48 10.12
CA TYR A 89 -13.51 3.35 8.87
C TYR A 89 -12.56 3.12 7.69
N ALA A 90 -11.54 3.97 7.56
CA ALA A 90 -10.59 3.95 6.44
C ALA A 90 -9.79 2.65 6.41
N SER A 91 -9.33 2.15 7.55
CA SER A 91 -8.57 0.90 7.63
C SER A 91 -9.30 -0.29 7.01
N LYS A 92 -10.61 -0.31 7.06
CA LYS A 92 -11.46 -1.38 6.55
C LYS A 92 -11.88 -1.17 5.09
N ASN A 93 -12.09 0.07 4.68
CA ASN A 93 -12.86 0.39 3.46
C ASN A 93 -12.10 1.20 2.42
N LEU A 94 -10.98 1.83 2.78
CA LEU A 94 -10.28 2.76 1.91
C LEU A 94 -8.81 2.40 1.73
N VAL A 95 -8.27 2.76 0.57
CA VAL A 95 -6.87 3.10 0.36
C VAL A 95 -6.79 4.62 0.32
N LEU A 96 -5.81 5.19 1.02
CA LEU A 96 -5.67 6.64 1.17
C LEU A 96 -4.46 7.13 0.39
N LEU A 97 -4.65 8.15 -0.46
CA LEU A 97 -3.59 8.80 -1.23
C LEU A 97 -3.55 10.29 -0.93
N GLU A 98 -2.41 10.78 -0.43
CA GLU A 98 -2.15 12.19 -0.22
C GLU A 98 -1.43 12.79 -1.42
N LEU A 99 -2.01 13.83 -2.01
CA LEU A 99 -1.46 14.61 -3.10
C LEU A 99 -1.13 15.99 -2.56
N ASP A 100 0.04 16.11 -1.92
CA ASP A 100 0.44 17.34 -1.24
C ASP A 100 1.08 18.36 -2.18
N PHE A 101 0.70 19.62 -2.01
CA PHE A 101 1.21 20.80 -2.70
C PHE A 101 1.78 21.78 -1.66
N PRO A 102 2.92 21.45 -1.05
CA PRO A 102 3.51 22.23 0.01
C PRO A 102 4.03 23.57 -0.50
N ARG A 103 4.22 24.52 0.41
CA ARG A 103 4.76 25.85 0.09
C ARG A 103 6.14 25.74 -0.55
N PRO A 104 6.39 26.41 -1.69
CA PRO A 104 7.69 26.39 -2.35
C PRO A 104 8.81 26.82 -1.39
N GLY A 105 9.92 26.07 -1.38
CA GLY A 105 11.08 26.32 -0.52
C GLY A 105 10.93 25.85 0.94
N GLY A 106 9.76 25.38 1.36
CA GLY A 106 9.57 24.75 2.66
C GLY A 106 10.19 23.35 2.77
N SER A 107 10.38 22.86 3.99
CA SER A 107 10.98 21.53 4.24
C SER A 107 10.22 20.39 3.54
N ARG A 108 8.89 20.43 3.53
CA ARG A 108 8.05 19.44 2.83
C ARG A 108 8.26 19.47 1.32
N SER A 109 8.37 20.68 0.72
CA SER A 109 8.66 20.84 -0.71
C SER A 109 10.03 20.32 -1.12
N GLN A 110 11.03 20.45 -0.24
CA GLN A 110 12.37 19.93 -0.46
C GLN A 110 12.42 18.39 -0.37
N GLY A 111 11.56 17.79 0.43
CA GLY A 111 11.45 16.34 0.56
C GLY A 111 10.71 15.65 -0.59
N GLN A 112 9.98 16.39 -1.44
CA GLN A 112 9.28 15.80 -2.58
C GLN A 112 10.22 15.65 -3.79
N THR A 113 10.20 14.46 -4.42
CA THR A 113 10.93 14.22 -5.68
C THR A 113 10.27 14.97 -6.85
N ALA A 114 11.01 15.14 -7.96
CA ALA A 114 10.47 15.75 -9.17
C ALA A 114 9.30 14.93 -9.77
N GLU A 115 9.42 13.60 -9.69
CA GLU A 115 8.41 12.64 -10.16
C GLU A 115 7.11 12.79 -9.36
N LEU A 116 7.21 12.88 -8.02
CA LEU A 116 6.05 13.06 -7.15
C LEU A 116 5.35 14.41 -7.41
N LYS A 117 6.12 15.48 -7.56
CA LYS A 117 5.57 16.80 -7.95
C LYS A 117 4.85 16.74 -9.28
N LYS A 118 5.46 16.06 -10.27
CA LYS A 118 4.84 15.89 -11.59
C LYS A 118 3.56 15.09 -11.51
N GLN A 119 3.56 13.95 -10.81
CA GLN A 119 2.37 13.14 -10.57
C GLN A 119 1.22 13.97 -9.99
N ASN A 120 1.50 14.71 -8.91
CA ASN A 120 0.47 15.51 -8.22
C ASN A 120 -0.13 16.58 -9.15
N LEU A 121 0.73 17.27 -9.93
CA LEU A 121 0.27 18.26 -10.92
C LEU A 121 -0.56 17.63 -12.05
N ASP A 122 -0.16 16.47 -12.55
CA ASP A 122 -0.89 15.79 -13.64
C ASP A 122 -2.26 15.31 -13.16
N LEU A 123 -2.34 14.74 -11.95
CA LEU A 123 -3.61 14.33 -11.34
C LEU A 123 -4.51 15.52 -11.03
N ALA A 124 -3.95 16.64 -10.56
CA ALA A 124 -4.74 17.85 -10.34
C ALA A 124 -5.35 18.37 -11.65
N ARG A 125 -4.61 18.35 -12.75
CA ARG A 125 -5.13 18.70 -14.09
C ARG A 125 -6.17 17.71 -14.57
N GLN A 126 -5.91 16.41 -14.45
CA GLN A 126 -6.80 15.33 -14.87
C GLN A 126 -8.19 15.45 -14.22
N TYR A 127 -8.21 15.80 -12.92
CA TYR A 127 -9.45 15.89 -12.14
C TYR A 127 -10.01 17.32 -12.02
N ASN A 128 -9.40 18.30 -12.70
CA ASN A 128 -9.80 19.71 -12.65
C ASN A 128 -9.83 20.26 -11.22
N VAL A 129 -8.76 20.01 -10.47
CA VAL A 129 -8.60 20.51 -9.10
C VAL A 129 -8.01 21.92 -9.13
N TYR A 130 -8.77 22.91 -8.65
CA TYR A 130 -8.36 24.31 -8.66
C TYR A 130 -8.22 24.92 -7.25
N GLY A 131 -8.61 24.18 -6.23
CA GLY A 131 -8.55 24.61 -4.84
C GLY A 131 -8.28 23.48 -3.85
N PHE A 132 -7.98 23.85 -2.61
CA PHE A 132 -7.67 22.88 -1.55
C PHE A 132 -8.47 23.16 -0.27
N PRO A 133 -8.87 22.12 0.48
CA PRO A 133 -8.73 20.70 0.11
C PRO A 133 -9.71 20.32 -0.99
N THR A 134 -9.35 19.33 -1.81
CA THR A 134 -10.27 18.64 -2.71
C THR A 134 -10.16 17.14 -2.49
N LEU A 135 -11.29 16.50 -2.28
CA LEU A 135 -11.42 15.06 -2.08
C LEU A 135 -11.99 14.42 -3.33
N ILE A 136 -11.38 13.31 -3.78
CA ILE A 136 -11.87 12.53 -4.91
C ILE A 136 -11.92 11.06 -4.50
N VAL A 137 -12.99 10.38 -4.85
CA VAL A 137 -13.14 8.95 -4.62
C VAL A 137 -13.16 8.22 -5.96
N LEU A 138 -12.29 7.23 -6.08
CA LEU A 138 -12.25 6.32 -7.21
C LEU A 138 -12.65 4.91 -6.77
N ASP A 139 -13.16 4.12 -7.71
CA ASP A 139 -13.27 2.68 -7.52
C ASP A 139 -11.92 1.97 -7.72
N GLY A 140 -11.89 0.65 -7.52
CA GLY A 140 -10.69 -0.18 -7.74
C GLY A 140 -10.20 -0.22 -9.19
N ASN A 141 -10.99 0.25 -10.17
CA ASN A 141 -10.61 0.34 -11.58
C ASN A 141 -10.16 1.76 -11.99
N GLY A 142 -10.14 2.71 -11.05
CA GLY A 142 -9.77 4.10 -11.31
C GLY A 142 -10.88 4.97 -11.87
N GLN A 143 -12.14 4.48 -11.87
CA GLN A 143 -13.29 5.30 -12.25
C GLN A 143 -13.62 6.28 -11.14
N LYS A 144 -13.74 7.58 -11.49
CA LYS A 144 -14.16 8.60 -10.53
C LYS A 144 -15.64 8.44 -10.18
N LEU A 145 -15.90 8.23 -8.88
CA LEU A 145 -17.24 8.10 -8.32
C LEU A 145 -17.77 9.41 -7.74
N TRP A 146 -16.86 10.24 -7.19
CA TRP A 146 -17.25 11.45 -6.49
C TRP A 146 -16.10 12.45 -6.38
N GLN A 147 -16.43 13.73 -6.24
CA GLN A 147 -15.50 14.83 -6.00
C GLN A 147 -16.17 15.88 -5.10
N TYR A 148 -15.41 16.41 -4.15
CA TYR A 148 -15.87 17.47 -3.25
C TYR A 148 -14.74 18.46 -2.99
N GLU A 149 -15.05 19.75 -3.07
CA GLU A 149 -14.12 20.84 -2.82
C GLU A 149 -14.44 21.52 -1.49
N GLY A 150 -13.43 21.71 -0.65
CA GLY A 150 -13.55 22.33 0.65
C GLY A 150 -13.60 21.36 1.83
N TYR A 151 -13.87 21.90 3.01
CA TYR A 151 -13.93 21.16 4.26
C TYR A 151 -15.26 20.40 4.38
N LEU A 152 -15.18 19.12 4.72
CA LEU A 152 -16.33 18.25 4.99
C LEU A 152 -16.16 17.63 6.38
N PRO A 153 -17.15 17.73 7.30
CA PRO A 153 -17.10 17.09 8.60
C PRO A 153 -17.01 15.55 8.50
N GLY A 154 -16.35 14.93 9.49
CA GLY A 154 -16.09 13.50 9.50
C GLY A 154 -17.33 12.60 9.33
N PRO A 155 -18.41 12.80 10.09
CA PRO A 155 -19.64 12.02 9.95
C PRO A 155 -20.26 12.12 8.54
N GLU A 156 -20.22 13.31 7.93
CA GLU A 156 -20.76 13.55 6.58
C GLU A 156 -19.89 12.87 5.52
N LEU A 157 -18.55 12.95 5.67
CA LEU A 157 -17.62 12.25 4.78
C LEU A 157 -17.82 10.74 4.85
N ILE A 158 -17.87 10.15 6.06
CA ILE A 158 -18.09 8.72 6.24
C ILE A 158 -19.43 8.27 5.64
N ALA A 159 -20.49 9.04 5.86
CA ALA A 159 -21.81 8.74 5.29
C ALA A 159 -21.79 8.75 3.74
N GLN A 160 -21.08 9.71 3.14
CA GLN A 160 -20.91 9.77 1.69
C GLN A 160 -20.09 8.57 1.16
N LEU A 161 -19.00 8.25 1.82
CA LEU A 161 -18.16 7.09 1.45
C LEU A 161 -18.92 5.77 1.54
N GLU A 162 -19.75 5.59 2.59
CA GLU A 162 -20.63 4.42 2.74
C GLU A 162 -21.66 4.31 1.62
N LYS A 163 -22.22 5.43 1.16
CA LYS A 163 -23.14 5.47 0.03
C LYS A 163 -22.45 5.01 -1.26
N LEU A 164 -21.24 5.49 -1.52
CA LEU A 164 -20.47 5.12 -2.71
C LEU A 164 -20.03 3.64 -2.71
N ARG A 165 -19.77 3.10 -1.52
CA ARG A 165 -19.37 1.69 -1.37
C ARG A 165 -20.50 0.70 -1.62
N LYS A 166 -21.75 1.13 -1.41
CA LYS A 166 -22.95 0.28 -1.52
C LYS A 166 -23.64 0.37 -2.89
N GLY A 167 -23.35 1.39 -3.67
CA GLY A 167 -23.90 1.61 -5.02
C GLY A 167 -23.05 1.02 -6.08
#